data_c4a5d5a2a16e04980a35c7227d46adf7
#
_entry.id   c4a5d5a2a16e04980a35c7227d46adf7
#
_cell.length_a   1.000
_cell.length_b   1.000
_cell.length_c   1.000
_cell.angle_alpha   90.00
_cell.angle_beta   90.00
_cell.angle_gamma   90.00
#
_symmetry.space_group_name_H-M   'P 1'
#
loop_
_entity.id
_entity.type
_entity.pdbx_description
1 polymer ?
#
loop_
_entity_poly.entity_id
_entity_poly.type
_entity_poly.pdbx_seq_one_letter_code
_entity_poly.pdbx_strand_id
1 'polypeptide(L)'
;VEFAKKIKQYIKKNRHLKDVPVYDCNQPPIYTAQQIEQTLPHRYPFLLVDKIIELTDKVIVGVKNVTFNEPFFTGHFPGNPVMPGVLLCEALAQTGGILAINSMPAGQYDTYFLKIDNCKFKQKIVPGDTMLLKMELSAPIRRGICEMRGTVYVGNKLCAEADMVAQVVKRV
;
A
#
# COMPACT_ATOMS: atom_id res chain seq x y z
N VAL A 1 -27.00 1.20 30.60
CA VAL A 1 -26.17 2.36 30.17
C VAL A 1 -24.70 1.95 30.02
N GLU A 2 -24.11 1.17 30.92
CA GLU A 2 -22.69 0.76 30.90
C GLU A 2 -22.37 -0.24 29.79
N PHE A 3 -23.26 -1.21 29.57
CA PHE A 3 -23.13 -2.20 28.48
C PHE A 3 -23.09 -1.54 27.09
N ALA A 4 -23.99 -0.56 26.87
CA ALA A 4 -24.00 0.19 25.61
C ALA A 4 -22.73 1.03 25.40
N LYS A 5 -22.13 1.57 26.49
CA LYS A 5 -20.84 2.27 26.43
C LYS A 5 -19.71 1.30 26.06
N LYS A 6 -19.66 0.11 26.65
CA LYS A 6 -18.67 -0.94 26.36
C LYS A 6 -18.76 -1.40 24.89
N ILE A 7 -19.98 -1.63 24.39
CA ILE A 7 -20.20 -1.98 22.96
C ILE A 7 -19.72 -0.85 22.04
N LYS A 8 -20.07 0.41 22.33
CA LYS A 8 -19.61 1.55 21.52
C LYS A 8 -18.09 1.66 21.52
N GLN A 9 -17.44 1.45 22.66
CA GLN A 9 -15.97 1.44 22.75
C GLN A 9 -15.36 0.28 21.96
N TYR A 10 -15.95 -0.93 22.05
CA TYR A 10 -15.50 -2.09 21.29
C TYR A 10 -15.63 -1.87 19.78
N ILE A 11 -16.77 -1.35 19.32
CA ILE A 11 -17.01 -1.03 17.91
C ILE A 11 -16.01 0.04 17.43
N LYS A 12 -15.78 1.09 18.24
CA LYS A 12 -14.82 2.15 17.92
C LYS A 12 -13.39 1.61 17.83
N LYS A 13 -13.00 0.75 18.78
CA LYS A 13 -11.66 0.13 18.83
C LYS A 13 -11.42 -0.81 17.65
N ASN A 14 -12.45 -1.53 17.19
CA ASN A 14 -12.36 -2.54 16.14
C ASN A 14 -12.92 -2.08 14.79
N ARG A 15 -13.23 -0.78 14.64
CA ARG A 15 -13.80 -0.24 13.40
C ARG A 15 -12.93 -0.54 12.18
N HIS A 16 -11.60 -0.49 12.35
CA HIS A 16 -10.63 -0.78 11.31
C HIS A 16 -10.65 -2.24 10.83
N LEU A 17 -11.17 -3.19 11.64
CA LEU A 17 -11.23 -4.61 11.26
C LEU A 17 -12.14 -4.86 10.05
N LYS A 18 -13.12 -3.98 9.80
CA LYS A 18 -13.98 -4.04 8.62
C LYS A 18 -13.26 -3.66 7.33
N ASP A 19 -12.18 -2.90 7.46
CA ASP A 19 -11.42 -2.35 6.35
C ASP A 19 -10.16 -3.18 6.04
N VAL A 20 -9.86 -4.19 6.88
CA VAL A 20 -8.71 -5.09 6.70
C VAL A 20 -8.93 -5.94 5.45
N PRO A 21 -8.02 -5.91 4.47
CA PRO A 21 -8.11 -6.76 3.30
C PRO A 21 -8.03 -8.25 3.68
N VAL A 22 -8.75 -9.08 2.96
CA VAL A 22 -8.66 -10.55 3.09
C VAL A 22 -7.52 -11.04 2.21
N TYR A 23 -6.57 -11.75 2.80
CA TYR A 23 -5.46 -12.37 2.08
C TYR A 23 -5.46 -13.88 2.29
N ASP A 24 -5.73 -14.61 1.22
CA ASP A 24 -5.57 -16.07 1.15
C ASP A 24 -4.38 -16.38 0.23
N CYS A 25 -3.29 -16.88 0.81
CA CYS A 25 -2.08 -17.23 0.06
C CYS A 25 -2.26 -18.41 -0.91
N ASN A 26 -3.35 -19.18 -0.81
CA ASN A 26 -3.69 -20.27 -1.72
C ASN A 26 -4.40 -19.80 -2.99
N GLN A 27 -4.89 -18.56 -3.01
CA GLN A 27 -5.51 -17.98 -4.19
C GLN A 27 -4.45 -17.39 -5.12
N PRO A 28 -4.59 -17.57 -6.46
CA PRO A 28 -3.69 -16.94 -7.41
C PRO A 28 -3.83 -15.41 -7.31
N PRO A 29 -2.72 -14.67 -7.43
CA PRO A 29 -2.79 -13.22 -7.44
C PRO A 29 -3.40 -12.70 -8.76
N ILE A 30 -3.97 -11.51 -8.72
CA ILE A 30 -4.43 -10.79 -9.92
C ILE A 30 -3.22 -10.36 -10.76
N TYR A 31 -2.14 -9.87 -10.10
CA TYR A 31 -0.85 -9.63 -10.72
C TYR A 31 0.24 -10.35 -9.94
N THR A 32 1.06 -11.09 -10.67
CA THR A 32 2.33 -11.67 -10.18
C THR A 32 3.42 -10.58 -10.10
N ALA A 33 4.53 -10.89 -9.45
CA ALA A 33 5.68 -9.99 -9.36
C ALA A 33 6.20 -9.57 -10.75
N GLN A 34 6.25 -10.50 -11.72
CA GLN A 34 6.68 -10.22 -13.09
C GLN A 34 5.72 -9.26 -13.81
N GLN A 35 4.42 -9.43 -13.63
CA GLN A 35 3.42 -8.51 -14.21
C GLN A 35 3.48 -7.12 -13.57
N ILE A 36 3.77 -7.03 -12.27
CA ILE A 36 4.01 -5.75 -11.58
C ILE A 36 5.24 -5.06 -12.15
N GLU A 37 6.35 -5.79 -12.33
CA GLU A 37 7.58 -5.25 -12.93
C GLU A 37 7.36 -4.76 -14.36
N GLN A 38 6.49 -5.41 -15.14
CA GLN A 38 6.11 -4.95 -16.48
C GLN A 38 5.22 -3.71 -16.47
N THR A 39 4.45 -3.51 -15.40
CA THR A 39 3.52 -2.38 -15.27
C THR A 39 4.20 -1.14 -14.69
N LEU A 40 5.03 -1.31 -13.65
CA LEU A 40 5.71 -0.22 -12.97
C LEU A 40 7.12 0.00 -13.53
N PRO A 41 7.62 1.25 -13.53
CA PRO A 41 9.00 1.56 -13.95
C PRO A 41 10.05 1.14 -12.91
N HIS A 42 9.64 0.94 -11.66
CA HIS A 42 10.52 0.62 -10.53
C HIS A 42 11.23 -0.73 -10.72
N ARG A 43 12.46 -0.83 -10.21
CA ARG A 43 13.30 -2.04 -10.24
C ARG A 43 13.96 -2.26 -8.89
N TYR A 44 14.48 -3.46 -8.67
CA TYR A 44 15.31 -3.75 -7.51
C TYR A 44 16.40 -2.66 -7.32
N PRO A 45 16.65 -2.16 -6.11
CA PRO A 45 16.04 -2.57 -4.82
C PRO A 45 14.79 -1.76 -4.44
N PHE A 46 14.17 -1.04 -5.37
CA PHE A 46 13.10 -0.07 -5.11
C PHE A 46 11.72 -0.54 -5.61
N LEU A 47 11.55 -1.78 -6.04
CA LEU A 47 10.25 -2.37 -6.33
C LEU A 47 9.70 -3.01 -5.05
N LEU A 48 8.71 -2.36 -4.44
CA LEU A 48 8.23 -2.67 -3.09
C LEU A 48 6.84 -3.33 -3.05
N VAL A 49 6.44 -4.00 -4.14
CA VAL A 49 5.16 -4.74 -4.22
C VAL A 49 5.41 -6.10 -4.84
N ASP A 50 4.97 -7.16 -4.18
CA ASP A 50 5.22 -8.54 -4.62
C ASP A 50 4.03 -9.17 -5.36
N LYS A 51 2.79 -8.78 -5.00
CA LYS A 51 1.55 -9.29 -5.60
C LYS A 51 0.47 -8.22 -5.56
N ILE A 52 -0.51 -8.32 -6.48
CA ILE A 52 -1.80 -7.65 -6.36
C ILE A 52 -2.86 -8.73 -6.13
N ILE A 53 -3.65 -8.58 -5.07
CA ILE A 53 -4.67 -9.55 -4.65
C ILE A 53 -6.11 -9.05 -4.79
N GLU A 54 -6.29 -7.74 -4.93
CA GLU A 54 -7.58 -7.11 -5.22
C GLU A 54 -7.36 -5.95 -6.19
N LEU A 55 -8.23 -5.83 -7.18
CA LEU A 55 -8.23 -4.72 -8.12
C LEU A 55 -9.65 -4.47 -8.62
N THR A 56 -10.15 -3.28 -8.34
CA THR A 56 -11.43 -2.75 -8.83
C THR A 56 -11.20 -1.38 -9.46
N ASP A 57 -12.25 -0.72 -9.93
CA ASP A 57 -12.16 0.65 -10.46
C ASP A 57 -11.73 1.69 -9.41
N LYS A 58 -11.84 1.37 -8.12
CA LYS A 58 -11.59 2.32 -7.03
C LYS A 58 -10.60 1.84 -5.97
N VAL A 59 -10.41 0.53 -5.85
CA VAL A 59 -9.62 -0.07 -4.78
C VAL A 59 -8.60 -1.03 -5.36
N ILE A 60 -7.40 -1.00 -4.82
CA ILE A 60 -6.36 -1.97 -5.09
C ILE A 60 -5.73 -2.42 -3.77
N VAL A 61 -5.39 -3.71 -3.68
CA VAL A 61 -4.65 -4.27 -2.55
C VAL A 61 -3.42 -4.99 -3.06
N GLY A 62 -2.26 -4.50 -2.64
CA GLY A 62 -0.97 -5.12 -2.86
C GLY A 62 -0.49 -5.90 -1.65
N VAL A 63 0.45 -6.79 -1.87
CA VAL A 63 1.18 -7.55 -0.84
C VAL A 63 2.66 -7.26 -0.97
N LYS A 64 3.32 -6.96 0.14
CA LYS A 64 4.78 -6.90 0.26
C LYS A 64 5.23 -7.83 1.38
N ASN A 65 6.06 -8.80 1.06
CA ASN A 65 6.75 -9.60 2.06
C ASN A 65 7.99 -8.85 2.55
N VAL A 66 8.05 -8.59 3.85
CA VAL A 66 9.21 -7.94 4.46
C VAL A 66 10.21 -9.02 4.83
N THR A 67 11.19 -9.24 3.96
CA THR A 67 12.24 -10.24 4.21
C THR A 67 13.46 -9.59 4.86
N PHE A 68 14.27 -10.38 5.56
CA PHE A 68 15.54 -9.91 6.15
C PHE A 68 16.57 -9.51 5.08
N ASN A 69 16.36 -9.93 3.82
CA ASN A 69 17.26 -9.64 2.69
C ASN A 69 17.04 -8.25 2.07
N GLU A 70 16.17 -7.43 2.61
CA GLU A 70 16.00 -6.06 2.13
C GLU A 70 17.25 -5.23 2.47
N PRO A 71 17.87 -4.53 1.49
CA PRO A 71 19.15 -3.87 1.69
C PRO A 71 19.12 -2.75 2.74
N PHE A 72 17.97 -2.12 2.97
CA PHE A 72 17.86 -1.03 3.95
C PHE A 72 17.96 -1.50 5.41
N PHE A 73 17.82 -2.80 5.70
CA PHE A 73 17.97 -3.30 7.07
C PHE A 73 19.42 -3.32 7.56
N THR A 74 20.41 -3.19 6.68
CA THR A 74 21.80 -3.00 7.09
C THR A 74 22.03 -1.69 7.86
N GLY A 75 21.22 -0.66 7.54
CA GLY A 75 21.34 0.66 8.15
C GLY A 75 20.16 1.08 9.02
N HIS A 76 19.00 0.44 8.88
CA HIS A 76 17.76 0.87 9.56
C HIS A 76 17.12 -0.24 10.42
N PHE A 77 17.66 -0.61 11.56
CA PHE A 77 18.90 -0.17 12.23
C PHE A 77 19.78 -1.38 12.53
N PRO A 78 21.11 -1.23 12.64
CA PRO A 78 21.98 -2.34 12.99
C PRO A 78 21.53 -3.05 14.26
N GLY A 79 21.33 -4.37 14.19
CA GLY A 79 20.85 -5.19 15.31
C GLY A 79 19.38 -5.01 15.71
N ASN A 80 18.65 -4.07 15.09
CA ASN A 80 17.21 -3.81 15.34
C ASN A 80 16.50 -3.40 14.05
N PRO A 81 16.30 -4.32 13.10
CA PRO A 81 15.73 -4.02 11.79
C PRO A 81 14.28 -3.60 11.91
N VAL A 82 13.96 -2.46 11.34
CA VAL A 82 12.59 -1.90 11.25
C VAL A 82 12.38 -1.40 9.83
N MET A 83 11.24 -1.75 9.22
CA MET A 83 10.86 -1.25 7.90
C MET A 83 10.77 0.28 7.95
N PRO A 84 11.53 1.02 7.11
CA PRO A 84 11.47 2.47 7.10
C PRO A 84 10.07 2.99 6.80
N GLY A 85 9.54 3.88 7.66
CA GLY A 85 8.18 4.40 7.51
C GLY A 85 7.96 5.10 6.17
N VAL A 86 8.95 5.83 5.67
CA VAL A 86 8.87 6.49 4.35
C VAL A 86 8.73 5.50 3.20
N LEU A 87 9.28 4.29 3.33
CA LEU A 87 9.14 3.24 2.33
C LEU A 87 7.76 2.55 2.39
N LEU A 88 7.01 2.68 3.48
CA LEU A 88 5.59 2.29 3.52
C LEU A 88 4.77 3.20 2.60
N CYS A 89 5.05 4.51 2.63
CA CYS A 89 4.41 5.45 1.72
C CYS A 89 4.75 5.13 0.26
N GLU A 90 6.01 4.79 -0.01
CA GLU A 90 6.44 4.39 -1.36
C GLU A 90 5.75 3.10 -1.82
N ALA A 91 5.68 2.07 -0.97
CA ALA A 91 5.01 0.82 -1.29
C ALA A 91 3.50 1.02 -1.57
N LEU A 92 2.84 1.89 -0.79
CA LEU A 92 1.46 2.30 -1.05
C LEU A 92 1.34 3.01 -2.41
N ALA A 93 2.25 3.97 -2.71
CA ALA A 93 2.23 4.69 -3.98
C ALA A 93 2.43 3.79 -5.19
N GLN A 94 3.35 2.83 -5.11
CA GLN A 94 3.55 1.84 -6.16
C GLN A 94 2.29 0.99 -6.37
N THR A 95 1.66 0.55 -5.28
CA THR A 95 0.37 -0.17 -5.34
C THR A 95 -0.71 0.68 -6.01
N GLY A 96 -0.89 1.91 -5.57
CA GLY A 96 -1.85 2.86 -6.17
C GLY A 96 -1.52 3.23 -7.62
N GLY A 97 -0.22 3.28 -7.96
CA GLY A 97 0.25 3.51 -9.31
C GLY A 97 -0.25 2.48 -10.32
N ILE A 98 -0.33 1.20 -9.91
CA ILE A 98 -0.91 0.13 -10.75
C ILE A 98 -2.39 0.40 -11.05
N LEU A 99 -3.18 0.79 -10.05
CA LEU A 99 -4.59 1.17 -10.25
C LEU A 99 -4.71 2.35 -11.22
N ALA A 100 -3.90 3.38 -11.03
CA ALA A 100 -3.91 4.56 -11.86
C ALA A 100 -3.51 4.25 -13.31
N ILE A 101 -2.43 3.48 -13.53
CA ILE A 101 -1.97 3.09 -14.87
C ILE A 101 -3.01 2.23 -15.59
N ASN A 102 -3.66 1.29 -14.88
CA ASN A 102 -4.74 0.49 -15.46
C ASN A 102 -5.97 1.30 -15.90
N SER A 103 -6.15 2.47 -15.35
CA SER A 103 -7.23 3.40 -15.72
C SER A 103 -6.86 4.30 -16.91
N MET A 104 -5.62 4.20 -17.43
CA MET A 104 -5.10 5.00 -18.54
C MET A 104 -5.11 4.22 -19.85
N PRO A 105 -5.07 4.91 -21.01
CA PRO A 105 -4.83 4.27 -22.31
C PRO A 105 -3.52 3.47 -22.30
N ALA A 106 -3.41 2.48 -23.18
CA ALA A 106 -2.18 1.68 -23.30
C ALA A 106 -0.95 2.57 -23.51
N GLY A 107 0.14 2.29 -22.79
CA GLY A 107 1.38 3.05 -22.84
C GLY A 107 2.27 2.82 -21.64
N GLN A 108 3.43 3.46 -21.64
CA GLN A 108 4.34 3.50 -20.50
C GLN A 108 4.15 4.81 -19.74
N TYR A 109 4.15 4.73 -18.42
CA TYR A 109 3.86 5.86 -17.55
C TYR A 109 4.86 5.94 -16.41
N ASP A 110 5.18 7.19 -16.02
CA ASP A 110 5.84 7.51 -14.78
C ASP A 110 4.84 8.13 -13.81
N THR A 111 5.10 7.95 -12.52
CA THR A 111 4.25 8.48 -11.45
C THR A 111 5.08 9.32 -10.50
N TYR A 112 4.65 10.55 -10.26
CA TYR A 112 5.33 11.50 -9.39
C TYR A 112 4.44 11.91 -8.23
N PHE A 113 4.97 11.86 -7.01
CA PHE A 113 4.29 12.45 -5.87
C PHE A 113 4.12 13.96 -6.04
N LEU A 114 2.91 14.44 -5.76
CA LEU A 114 2.63 15.87 -5.59
C LEU A 114 2.46 16.23 -4.12
N LYS A 115 1.89 15.32 -3.30
CA LYS A 115 1.56 15.63 -1.92
C LYS A 115 1.33 14.36 -1.11
N ILE A 116 1.72 14.38 0.16
CA ILE A 116 1.38 13.37 1.16
C ILE A 116 0.87 14.11 2.39
N ASP A 117 -0.38 13.80 2.79
CA ASP A 117 -1.04 14.37 3.97
C ASP A 117 -1.42 13.29 4.95
N ASN A 118 -1.72 13.70 6.18
CA ASN A 118 -2.27 12.83 7.23
C ASN A 118 -1.51 11.52 7.41
N CYS A 119 -0.20 11.54 7.12
CA CYS A 119 0.65 10.38 7.23
C CYS A 119 0.89 10.04 8.71
N LYS A 120 0.54 8.83 9.12
CA LYS A 120 0.67 8.34 10.49
C LYS A 120 1.23 6.93 10.49
N PHE A 121 2.27 6.72 11.28
CA PHE A 121 2.88 5.42 11.54
C PHE A 121 2.46 4.96 12.93
N LYS A 122 1.71 3.85 13.00
CA LYS A 122 1.04 3.39 14.24
C LYS A 122 1.72 2.19 14.87
N GLN A 123 2.31 1.32 14.05
CA GLN A 123 2.98 0.10 14.47
C GLN A 123 4.27 -0.10 13.69
N LYS A 124 5.29 -0.65 14.34
CA LYS A 124 6.52 -1.09 13.68
C LYS A 124 6.23 -2.30 12.81
N ILE A 125 6.90 -2.36 11.66
CA ILE A 125 6.93 -3.51 10.77
C ILE A 125 8.36 -4.01 10.73
N VAL A 126 8.55 -5.31 10.86
CA VAL A 126 9.86 -5.94 11.01
C VAL A 126 10.02 -7.09 10.02
N PRO A 127 11.26 -7.59 9.77
CA PRO A 127 11.46 -8.78 8.95
C PRO A 127 10.63 -9.98 9.42
N GLY A 128 9.99 -10.66 8.48
CA GLY A 128 9.03 -11.75 8.72
C GLY A 128 7.57 -11.32 8.62
N ASP A 129 7.28 -10.02 8.66
CA ASP A 129 5.92 -9.52 8.46
C ASP A 129 5.53 -9.56 6.97
N THR A 130 4.22 -9.70 6.73
CA THR A 130 3.61 -9.51 5.40
C THR A 130 2.70 -8.29 5.46
N MET A 131 3.00 -7.28 4.65
CA MET A 131 2.19 -6.07 4.54
C MET A 131 1.08 -6.23 3.51
N LEU A 132 -0.14 -5.85 3.89
CA LEU A 132 -1.25 -5.62 2.98
C LEU A 132 -1.36 -4.12 2.72
N LEU A 133 -1.20 -3.72 1.47
CA LEU A 133 -1.12 -2.35 1.00
C LEU A 133 -2.43 -2.00 0.30
N LYS A 134 -3.36 -1.39 1.03
CA LYS A 134 -4.66 -0.99 0.47
C LYS A 134 -4.62 0.47 0.03
N MET A 135 -4.96 0.71 -1.23
CA MET A 135 -5.15 2.06 -1.79
C MET A 135 -6.57 2.21 -2.32
N GLU A 136 -7.19 3.32 -2.03
CA GLU A 136 -8.55 3.64 -2.45
C GLU A 136 -8.61 5.04 -3.03
N LEU A 137 -9.20 5.20 -4.22
CA LEU A 137 -9.42 6.50 -4.85
C LEU A 137 -10.38 7.34 -4.00
N SER A 138 -9.94 8.52 -3.60
CA SER A 138 -10.74 9.52 -2.89
C SER A 138 -11.58 10.37 -3.86
N ALA A 139 -11.15 10.47 -5.13
CA ALA A 139 -11.82 11.18 -6.19
C ALA A 139 -11.53 10.52 -7.55
N PRO A 140 -12.36 10.73 -8.58
CA PRO A 140 -12.06 10.28 -9.93
C PRO A 140 -10.76 10.85 -10.46
N ILE A 141 -9.97 10.03 -11.18
CA ILE A 141 -8.72 10.47 -11.81
C ILE A 141 -9.03 11.53 -12.88
N ARG A 142 -8.34 12.67 -12.80
CA ARG A 142 -8.52 13.78 -13.75
C ARG A 142 -7.17 14.31 -14.23
N ARG A 143 -6.94 14.34 -15.55
CA ARG A 143 -5.69 14.82 -16.17
C ARG A 143 -4.44 14.15 -15.59
N GLY A 144 -4.53 12.85 -15.28
CA GLY A 144 -3.46 12.09 -14.67
C GLY A 144 -3.27 12.34 -13.17
N ILE A 145 -4.04 13.22 -12.53
CA ILE A 145 -3.97 13.46 -11.09
C ILE A 145 -4.83 12.43 -10.37
N CYS A 146 -4.21 11.72 -9.43
CA CYS A 146 -4.81 10.66 -8.62
C CYS A 146 -4.74 11.06 -7.15
N GLU A 147 -5.90 11.09 -6.50
CA GLU A 147 -6.02 11.29 -5.05
C GLU A 147 -6.45 9.97 -4.41
N MET A 148 -5.66 9.46 -3.48
CA MET A 148 -5.87 8.16 -2.87
C MET A 148 -5.66 8.19 -1.36
N ARG A 149 -6.46 7.39 -0.66
CA ARG A 149 -6.23 7.01 0.73
C ARG A 149 -5.49 5.69 0.78
N GLY A 150 -4.36 5.65 1.49
CA GLY A 150 -3.57 4.46 1.70
C GLY A 150 -3.61 3.96 3.14
N THR A 151 -3.66 2.65 3.32
CA THR A 151 -3.56 1.98 4.61
C THR A 151 -2.69 0.74 4.51
N VAL A 152 -1.83 0.53 5.52
CA VAL A 152 -0.96 -0.64 5.62
C VAL A 152 -1.39 -1.49 6.79
N TYR A 153 -1.59 -2.77 6.54
CA TYR A 153 -1.92 -3.75 7.57
C TYR A 153 -0.87 -4.85 7.67
N VAL A 154 -0.63 -5.34 8.88
CA VAL A 154 0.06 -6.60 9.16
C VAL A 154 -0.89 -7.45 9.99
N GLY A 155 -1.34 -8.59 9.44
CA GLY A 155 -2.48 -9.30 9.99
C GLY A 155 -3.71 -8.39 10.04
N ASN A 156 -4.31 -8.24 11.20
CA ASN A 156 -5.45 -7.34 11.43
C ASN A 156 -5.07 -5.98 12.06
N LYS A 157 -3.77 -5.66 12.16
CA LYS A 157 -3.28 -4.42 12.77
C LYS A 157 -3.06 -3.35 11.72
N LEU A 158 -3.65 -2.18 11.89
CA LEU A 158 -3.36 -1.00 11.08
C LEU A 158 -1.99 -0.44 11.51
N CYS A 159 -1.02 -0.51 10.62
CA CYS A 159 0.36 -0.10 10.86
C CYS A 159 0.66 1.31 10.38
N ALA A 160 0.10 1.73 9.25
CA ALA A 160 0.25 3.08 8.72
C ALA A 160 -0.97 3.51 7.91
N GLU A 161 -1.13 4.81 7.76
CA GLU A 161 -2.14 5.44 6.89
C GLU A 161 -1.61 6.75 6.33
N ALA A 162 -2.02 7.11 5.12
CA ALA A 162 -1.70 8.38 4.50
C ALA A 162 -2.73 8.75 3.42
N ASP A 163 -2.91 10.05 3.18
CA ASP A 163 -3.58 10.59 2.02
C ASP A 163 -2.52 11.03 1.00
N MET A 164 -2.63 10.59 -0.24
CA MET A 164 -1.61 10.78 -1.26
C MET A 164 -2.20 11.39 -2.52
N VAL A 165 -1.48 12.34 -3.11
CA VAL A 165 -1.77 12.88 -4.43
C VAL A 165 -0.56 12.62 -5.30
N ALA A 166 -0.78 12.01 -6.46
CA ALA A 166 0.24 11.75 -7.44
C ALA A 166 -0.22 12.13 -8.84
N GLN A 167 0.71 12.38 -9.72
CA GLN A 167 0.48 12.61 -11.15
C GLN A 167 1.07 11.47 -11.95
N VAL A 168 0.25 10.90 -12.84
CA VAL A 168 0.66 9.90 -13.83
C VAL A 168 0.91 10.61 -15.15
N VAL A 169 2.11 10.44 -15.69
CA VAL A 169 2.58 11.11 -16.92
C VAL A 169 2.99 10.05 -17.93
N LYS A 170 2.43 10.13 -19.15
CA LYS A 170 2.84 9.23 -20.23
C LYS A 170 4.27 9.52 -20.65
N ARG A 171 5.08 8.47 -20.78
CA ARG A 171 6.42 8.59 -21.38
C ARG A 171 6.29 8.93 -22.86
N VAL A 172 7.09 9.89 -23.30
CA VAL A 172 7.22 10.29 -24.71
C VAL A 172 8.21 9.40 -25.42
#